data_c70935bb6f76e0d1b27339d9dea87fb6
#
_entry.id   c70935bb6f76e0d1b27339d9dea87fb6
#
_cell.length_a   1.000
_cell.length_b   1.000
_cell.length_c   1.000
_cell.angle_alpha   90.00
_cell.angle_beta   90.00
_cell.angle_gamma   90.00
#
_symmetry.space_group_name_H-M   'P 1'
#
loop_
_entity.id
_entity.type
_entity.pdbx_description
1 polymer ?
#
loop_
_entity_poly.entity_id
_entity_poly.type
_entity_poly.pdbx_seq_one_letter_code
_entity_poly.pdbx_strand_id
1 'polypeptide(L)'
;EHAHHPLRRAQQRGVAADGAGLLRRTLTENHRSDGDLLAGLNTPGATIVVEPIATRDHSERMLAGFGATLRVESAPEGRIITLTGEAELRPQAIKVPGDPSSAAFPMVAALVVPGSTLTITNVGINPTRAGLIGVLQAMGADITIANERMVGGEPVADLAVRHGALQGIDVPPELAPSMIDEFPILFVAAAFAQGRTVMRGLE
;
A
#
# COMPACT_ATOMS: atom_id res chain seq x y z
N GLU A 1 3.44 -33.31 -30.58
CA GLU A 1 2.16 -32.96 -29.93
C GLU A 1 2.41 -31.84 -28.93
N HIS A 2 2.19 -30.62 -29.38
CA HIS A 2 2.28 -29.44 -28.50
C HIS A 2 0.91 -29.20 -27.88
N ALA A 3 0.81 -29.43 -26.57
CA ALA A 3 -0.40 -29.10 -25.82
C ALA A 3 -0.51 -27.56 -25.74
N HIS A 4 -1.50 -26.99 -26.43
CA HIS A 4 -1.91 -25.61 -26.27
C HIS A 4 -2.49 -25.41 -24.87
N HIS A 5 -1.78 -24.64 -24.04
CA HIS A 5 -2.30 -24.11 -22.79
C HIS A 5 -3.33 -23.02 -23.15
N PRO A 6 -4.61 -23.15 -22.77
CA PRO A 6 -5.58 -22.12 -23.03
C PRO A 6 -5.28 -20.91 -22.11
N LEU A 7 -4.83 -19.82 -22.72
CA LEU A 7 -4.81 -18.52 -22.09
C LEU A 7 -6.23 -18.23 -21.60
N ARG A 8 -6.44 -18.25 -20.30
CA ARG A 8 -7.68 -17.80 -19.66
C ARG A 8 -7.89 -16.35 -20.09
N ARG A 9 -8.86 -16.13 -20.98
CA ARG A 9 -9.41 -14.79 -21.23
C ARG A 9 -9.93 -14.28 -19.90
N ALA A 10 -9.26 -13.28 -19.32
CA ALA A 10 -9.78 -12.52 -18.21
C ALA A 10 -11.15 -11.97 -18.65
N GLN A 11 -12.21 -12.52 -18.09
CA GLN A 11 -13.54 -11.97 -18.26
C GLN A 11 -13.53 -10.57 -17.65
N GLN A 12 -13.49 -9.55 -18.47
CA GLN A 12 -13.87 -8.21 -18.11
C GLN A 12 -15.34 -8.26 -17.67
N ARG A 13 -15.59 -8.47 -16.38
CA ARG A 13 -16.93 -8.41 -15.83
C ARG A 13 -17.35 -6.95 -15.76
N GLY A 14 -18.19 -6.59 -16.72
CA GLY A 14 -19.30 -5.68 -16.61
C GLY A 14 -18.98 -4.23 -16.31
N VAL A 15 -18.73 -3.45 -17.37
CA VAL A 15 -19.11 -2.04 -17.37
C VAL A 15 -20.61 -1.99 -17.52
N ALA A 16 -21.38 -1.79 -16.46
CA ALA A 16 -22.80 -1.46 -16.54
C ALA A 16 -22.89 0.06 -16.57
N ALA A 17 -23.15 0.66 -17.74
CA ALA A 17 -23.62 2.03 -17.84
C ALA A 17 -25.15 1.99 -17.79
N ASP A 18 -25.74 2.45 -16.69
CA ASP A 18 -27.13 2.87 -16.72
C ASP A 18 -27.23 4.27 -17.33
N GLY A 19 -28.40 4.65 -17.86
CA GLY A 19 -28.59 5.92 -18.55
C GLY A 19 -28.44 7.18 -17.66
N ALA A 20 -27.90 7.04 -16.46
CA ALA A 20 -27.66 8.09 -15.47
C ALA A 20 -26.15 8.44 -15.33
N GLY A 21 -25.28 7.97 -16.22
CA GLY A 21 -23.84 8.25 -16.15
C GLY A 21 -23.13 7.50 -15.01
N LEU A 22 -23.59 6.31 -14.65
CA LEU A 22 -22.96 5.45 -13.65
C LEU A 22 -22.04 4.43 -14.33
N LEU A 23 -20.75 4.51 -14.09
CA LEU A 23 -19.77 3.52 -14.50
C LEU A 23 -19.36 2.67 -13.30
N ARG A 24 -19.67 1.37 -13.29
CA ARG A 24 -19.24 0.45 -12.25
C ARG A 24 -18.27 -0.60 -12.80
N ARG A 25 -17.11 -0.73 -12.15
CA ARG A 25 -16.09 -1.72 -12.46
C ARG A 25 -15.67 -2.50 -11.21
N THR A 26 -15.65 -3.81 -11.28
CA THR A 26 -15.04 -4.66 -10.26
C THR A 26 -13.65 -5.07 -10.73
N LEU A 27 -12.64 -4.80 -9.92
CA LEU A 27 -11.25 -5.15 -10.20
C LEU A 27 -11.02 -6.64 -9.95
N THR A 28 -10.10 -7.23 -10.69
CA THR A 28 -9.52 -8.54 -10.40
C THR A 28 -8.32 -8.38 -9.48
N GLU A 29 -7.87 -9.46 -8.85
CA GLU A 29 -6.90 -9.50 -7.75
C GLU A 29 -5.58 -8.75 -7.96
N ASN A 30 -5.24 -8.33 -9.17
CA ASN A 30 -3.97 -7.63 -9.45
C ASN A 30 -4.17 -6.27 -10.15
N HIS A 31 -5.39 -5.73 -10.15
CA HIS A 31 -5.65 -4.41 -10.75
C HIS A 31 -5.70 -3.33 -9.69
N ARG A 32 -5.11 -2.18 -10.03
CA ARG A 32 -5.13 -0.97 -9.21
C ARG A 32 -6.24 -0.06 -9.68
N SER A 33 -6.91 0.57 -8.72
CA SER A 33 -7.99 1.55 -8.98
C SER A 33 -7.55 2.85 -9.66
N ASP A 34 -6.23 3.15 -9.60
CA ASP A 34 -5.65 4.44 -10.03
C ASP A 34 -6.11 4.88 -11.43
N GLY A 35 -5.99 3.99 -12.43
CA GLY A 35 -6.34 4.32 -13.82
C GLY A 35 -7.83 4.56 -14.01
N ASP A 36 -8.67 3.80 -13.32
CA ASP A 36 -10.13 3.94 -13.40
C ASP A 36 -10.60 5.23 -12.71
N LEU A 37 -9.98 5.61 -11.59
CA LEU A 37 -10.27 6.87 -10.90
C LEU A 37 -9.84 8.08 -11.73
N LEU A 38 -8.65 8.04 -12.34
CA LEU A 38 -8.19 9.13 -13.22
C LEU A 38 -9.06 9.28 -14.46
N ALA A 39 -9.48 8.17 -15.08
CA ALA A 39 -10.42 8.20 -16.19
C ALA A 39 -11.81 8.73 -15.76
N GLY A 40 -12.25 8.36 -14.56
CA GLY A 40 -13.50 8.81 -13.96
C GLY A 40 -13.60 10.31 -13.75
N LEU A 41 -12.48 11.00 -13.53
CA LEU A 41 -12.47 12.48 -13.38
C LEU A 41 -13.06 13.22 -14.59
N ASN A 42 -12.89 12.69 -15.78
CA ASN A 42 -13.41 13.29 -17.02
C ASN A 42 -14.70 12.65 -17.52
N THR A 43 -15.33 11.81 -16.70
CA THR A 43 -16.56 11.08 -17.07
C THR A 43 -17.73 11.70 -16.33
N PRO A 44 -18.79 12.17 -17.03
CA PRO A 44 -19.99 12.67 -16.36
C PRO A 44 -20.61 11.61 -15.45
N GLY A 45 -21.11 12.04 -14.28
CA GLY A 45 -21.79 11.16 -13.33
C GLY A 45 -20.84 10.54 -12.30
N ALA A 46 -21.04 9.27 -11.95
CA ALA A 46 -20.26 8.60 -10.93
C ALA A 46 -19.49 7.39 -11.49
N THR A 47 -18.24 7.28 -11.13
CA THR A 47 -17.41 6.09 -11.36
C THR A 47 -17.28 5.31 -10.06
N ILE A 48 -17.70 4.05 -10.06
CA ILE A 48 -17.60 3.13 -8.93
C ILE A 48 -16.57 2.06 -9.23
N VAL A 49 -15.56 1.97 -8.37
CA VAL A 49 -14.56 0.91 -8.41
C VAL A 49 -14.74 0.00 -7.20
N VAL A 50 -14.80 -1.31 -7.43
CA VAL A 50 -14.88 -2.32 -6.37
C VAL A 50 -13.56 -3.08 -6.33
N GLU A 51 -12.89 -3.01 -5.20
CA GLU A 51 -11.66 -3.75 -4.90
C GLU A 51 -11.98 -4.90 -3.93
N PRO A 52 -12.07 -6.16 -4.41
CA PRO A 52 -12.31 -7.31 -3.54
C PRO A 52 -11.20 -7.46 -2.48
N ILE A 53 -9.96 -7.14 -2.86
CA ILE A 53 -8.81 -7.03 -1.95
C ILE A 53 -8.35 -5.59 -2.00
N ALA A 54 -8.29 -4.94 -0.84
CA ALA A 54 -7.87 -3.55 -0.74
C ALA A 54 -6.42 -3.38 -1.22
N THR A 55 -6.20 -2.42 -2.12
CA THR A 55 -4.88 -2.05 -2.63
C THR A 55 -4.40 -0.73 -2.00
N ARG A 56 -3.38 -0.12 -2.59
CA ARG A 56 -2.83 1.18 -2.16
C ARG A 56 -3.85 2.28 -2.42
N ASP A 57 -4.02 3.20 -1.47
CA ASP A 57 -5.03 4.27 -1.50
C ASP A 57 -4.45 5.68 -1.75
N HIS A 58 -3.26 5.75 -2.34
CA HIS A 58 -2.58 7.03 -2.58
C HIS A 58 -3.34 7.93 -3.56
N SER A 59 -3.96 7.35 -4.60
CA SER A 59 -4.71 8.11 -5.60
C SER A 59 -5.96 8.73 -5.01
N GLU A 60 -6.69 8.01 -4.17
CA GLU A 60 -7.88 8.53 -3.49
C GLU A 60 -7.52 9.69 -2.56
N ARG A 61 -6.45 9.54 -1.77
CA ARG A 61 -5.95 10.60 -0.88
C ARG A 61 -5.53 11.84 -1.67
N MET A 62 -4.76 11.63 -2.74
CA MET A 62 -4.29 12.71 -3.61
C MET A 62 -5.47 13.43 -4.27
N LEU A 63 -6.39 12.70 -4.90
CA LEU A 63 -7.53 13.28 -5.59
C LEU A 63 -8.45 14.04 -4.64
N ALA A 64 -8.71 13.50 -3.45
CA ALA A 64 -9.46 14.20 -2.41
C ALA A 64 -8.75 15.51 -2.01
N GLY A 65 -7.43 15.50 -1.88
CA GLY A 65 -6.63 16.70 -1.64
C GLY A 65 -6.77 17.76 -2.73
N PHE A 66 -6.87 17.35 -3.98
CA PHE A 66 -7.13 18.26 -5.11
C PHE A 66 -8.59 18.73 -5.21
N GLY A 67 -9.48 18.25 -4.33
CA GLY A 67 -10.90 18.67 -4.28
C GLY A 67 -11.85 17.76 -5.04
N ALA A 68 -11.39 16.60 -5.55
CA ALA A 68 -12.29 15.60 -6.10
C ALA A 68 -13.23 15.05 -5.00
N THR A 69 -14.47 14.79 -5.35
CA THR A 69 -15.45 14.20 -4.45
C THR A 69 -15.35 12.68 -4.54
N LEU A 70 -14.76 12.08 -3.50
CA LEU A 70 -14.65 10.63 -3.36
C LEU A 70 -15.33 10.15 -2.08
N ARG A 71 -15.93 8.97 -2.16
CA ARG A 71 -16.44 8.20 -1.02
C ARG A 71 -15.85 6.80 -1.06
N VAL A 72 -15.33 6.36 0.07
CA VAL A 72 -14.77 5.01 0.23
C VAL A 72 -15.55 4.28 1.31
N GLU A 73 -16.03 3.09 1.01
CA GLU A 73 -16.85 2.27 1.90
C GLU A 73 -16.34 0.84 1.92
N SER A 74 -16.48 0.17 3.07
CA SER A 74 -16.26 -1.27 3.18
C SER A 74 -17.58 -2.00 3.02
N ALA A 75 -17.62 -3.03 2.17
CA ALA A 75 -18.79 -3.85 1.89
C ALA A 75 -18.39 -5.34 1.86
N PRO A 76 -19.35 -6.27 1.88
CA PRO A 76 -19.05 -7.69 1.78
C PRO A 76 -18.27 -8.10 0.53
N GLU A 77 -18.45 -7.37 -0.58
CA GLU A 77 -17.73 -7.56 -1.84
C GLU A 77 -16.33 -6.93 -1.87
N GLY A 78 -15.94 -6.22 -0.83
CA GLY A 78 -14.65 -5.56 -0.71
C GLY A 78 -14.76 -4.06 -0.43
N ARG A 79 -13.74 -3.32 -0.83
CA ARG A 79 -13.67 -1.85 -0.72
C ARG A 79 -14.32 -1.23 -1.95
N ILE A 80 -15.28 -0.34 -1.75
CA ILE A 80 -16.01 0.37 -2.80
C ILE A 80 -15.56 1.83 -2.81
N ILE A 81 -15.05 2.29 -3.94
CA ILE A 81 -14.62 3.66 -4.16
C ILE A 81 -15.57 4.30 -5.16
N THR A 82 -16.24 5.36 -4.75
CA THR A 82 -17.14 6.12 -5.62
C THR A 82 -16.54 7.50 -5.86
N LEU A 83 -16.26 7.82 -7.13
CA LEU A 83 -15.77 9.10 -7.58
C LEU A 83 -16.89 9.84 -8.35
N THR A 84 -17.15 11.10 -7.99
CA THR A 84 -17.97 11.99 -8.80
C THR A 84 -17.09 12.64 -9.87
N GLY A 85 -17.45 12.44 -11.13
CA GLY A 85 -16.72 12.98 -12.27
C GLY A 85 -16.94 14.48 -12.48
N GLU A 86 -16.19 15.05 -13.40
CA GLU A 86 -16.21 16.48 -13.77
C GLU A 86 -15.97 17.43 -12.58
N ALA A 87 -15.23 16.95 -11.56
CA ALA A 87 -14.87 17.78 -10.41
C ALA A 87 -13.88 18.88 -10.81
N GLU A 88 -14.12 20.09 -10.35
CA GLU A 88 -13.16 21.19 -10.50
C GLU A 88 -11.99 20.98 -9.53
N LEU A 89 -10.86 20.47 -10.05
CA LEU A 89 -9.65 20.25 -9.27
C LEU A 89 -8.93 21.56 -8.98
N ARG A 90 -8.41 21.70 -7.75
CA ARG A 90 -7.66 22.88 -7.30
C ARG A 90 -6.19 22.57 -7.14
N PRO A 91 -5.30 23.40 -7.70
CA PRO A 91 -3.86 23.25 -7.49
C PRO A 91 -3.51 23.33 -6.02
N GLN A 92 -2.59 22.45 -5.57
CA GLN A 92 -2.04 22.50 -4.23
C GLN A 92 -0.55 22.18 -4.21
N ALA A 93 0.15 22.67 -3.20
CA ALA A 93 1.53 22.29 -2.97
C ALA A 93 1.56 20.88 -2.36
N ILE A 94 2.25 19.96 -3.04
CA ILE A 94 2.44 18.59 -2.57
C ILE A 94 3.87 18.44 -2.08
N LYS A 95 4.02 17.95 -0.84
CA LYS A 95 5.29 17.46 -0.33
C LYS A 95 5.25 15.94 -0.35
N VAL A 96 6.02 15.33 -1.22
CA VAL A 96 6.08 13.86 -1.33
C VAL A 96 6.75 13.29 -0.06
N PRO A 97 6.13 12.33 0.63
CA PRO A 97 6.77 11.60 1.73
C PRO A 97 8.01 10.84 1.30
N GLY A 98 8.90 10.56 2.25
CA GLY A 98 9.98 9.59 2.04
C GLY A 98 9.38 8.20 1.76
N ASP A 99 9.95 7.50 0.79
CA ASP A 99 9.48 6.17 0.39
C ASP A 99 9.83 5.12 1.47
N PRO A 100 8.84 4.38 2.02
CA PRO A 100 9.10 3.35 3.02
C PRO A 100 9.98 2.21 2.50
N SER A 101 9.88 1.85 1.22
CA SER A 101 10.74 0.83 0.60
C SER A 101 12.21 1.25 0.60
N SER A 102 12.48 2.51 0.25
CA SER A 102 13.84 3.06 0.31
C SER A 102 14.35 3.17 1.74
N ALA A 103 13.48 3.52 2.70
CA ALA A 103 13.83 3.61 4.12
C ALA A 103 14.12 2.23 4.74
N ALA A 104 13.54 1.16 4.21
CA ALA A 104 13.69 -0.20 4.71
C ALA A 104 15.16 -0.66 4.75
N PHE A 105 15.95 -0.32 3.75
CA PHE A 105 17.35 -0.74 3.65
C PHE A 105 18.23 -0.15 4.78
N PRO A 106 18.31 1.18 4.97
CA PRO A 106 19.08 1.74 6.08
C PRO A 106 18.49 1.38 7.45
N MET A 107 17.16 1.17 7.54
CA MET A 107 16.51 0.71 8.77
C MET A 107 17.01 -0.67 9.18
N VAL A 108 16.99 -1.66 8.29
CA VAL A 108 17.51 -3.00 8.57
C VAL A 108 19.01 -2.96 8.82
N ALA A 109 19.79 -2.16 8.07
CA ALA A 109 21.22 -2.00 8.33
C ALA A 109 21.47 -1.50 9.77
N ALA A 110 20.71 -0.51 10.25
CA ALA A 110 20.84 -0.02 11.62
C ALA A 110 20.46 -1.09 12.66
N LEU A 111 19.49 -1.95 12.37
CA LEU A 111 19.09 -3.03 13.28
C LEU A 111 20.18 -4.10 13.43
N VAL A 112 20.87 -4.46 12.35
CA VAL A 112 21.82 -5.59 12.35
C VAL A 112 23.27 -5.20 12.64
N VAL A 113 23.65 -3.92 12.47
CA VAL A 113 25.02 -3.46 12.74
C VAL A 113 25.16 -3.04 14.19
N PRO A 114 26.04 -3.68 14.99
CA PRO A 114 26.22 -3.39 16.41
C PRO A 114 26.51 -1.91 16.69
N GLY A 115 25.81 -1.36 17.69
CA GLY A 115 25.98 0.03 18.15
C GLY A 115 25.36 1.10 17.25
N SER A 116 24.68 0.69 16.18
CA SER A 116 24.03 1.65 15.27
C SER A 116 22.82 2.32 15.89
N THR A 117 22.66 3.59 15.57
CA THR A 117 21.44 4.39 15.81
C THR A 117 21.19 5.24 14.57
N LEU A 118 19.96 5.24 14.09
CA LEU A 118 19.55 5.96 12.88
C LEU A 118 18.21 6.65 13.10
N THR A 119 18.06 7.86 12.60
CA THR A 119 16.76 8.52 12.49
C THR A 119 16.48 8.81 11.02
N ILE A 120 15.35 8.32 10.52
CA ILE A 120 14.88 8.58 9.15
C ILE A 120 13.65 9.47 9.27
N THR A 121 13.71 10.68 8.72
CA THR A 121 12.64 11.66 8.87
C THR A 121 11.66 11.63 7.69
N ASN A 122 10.39 11.99 7.98
CA ASN A 122 9.35 12.17 6.98
C ASN A 122 9.08 10.94 6.12
N VAL A 123 9.14 9.76 6.70
CA VAL A 123 8.84 8.49 6.02
C VAL A 123 7.33 8.30 5.94
N GLY A 124 6.82 7.89 4.78
CA GLY A 124 5.43 7.48 4.60
C GLY A 124 5.12 6.25 5.47
N ILE A 125 4.09 6.36 6.28
CA ILE A 125 3.62 5.27 7.14
C ILE A 125 2.18 4.84 6.79
N ASN A 126 1.80 5.01 5.53
CA ASN A 126 0.50 4.53 5.06
C ASN A 126 0.36 3.03 5.37
N PRO A 127 -0.73 2.59 6.06
CA PRO A 127 -0.91 1.19 6.44
C PRO A 127 -0.84 0.21 5.26
N THR A 128 -1.19 0.66 4.06
CA THR A 128 -1.10 -0.16 2.83
C THR A 128 0.34 -0.35 2.32
N ARG A 129 1.33 0.27 2.96
CA ARG A 129 2.75 0.28 2.58
C ARG A 129 3.73 0.09 3.74
N ALA A 130 3.27 0.11 4.97
CA ALA A 130 4.12 0.12 6.16
C ALA A 130 4.21 -1.25 6.87
N GLY A 131 3.83 -2.33 6.20
CA GLY A 131 3.78 -3.69 6.78
C GLY A 131 5.11 -4.14 7.36
N LEU A 132 6.23 -3.82 6.70
CA LEU A 132 7.57 -4.16 7.19
C LEU A 132 7.87 -3.61 8.58
N ILE A 133 7.45 -2.38 8.90
CA ILE A 133 7.72 -1.76 10.21
C ILE A 133 7.10 -2.62 11.32
N GLY A 134 5.84 -3.02 11.17
CA GLY A 134 5.15 -3.88 12.13
C GLY A 134 5.78 -5.27 12.26
N VAL A 135 6.22 -5.86 11.13
CA VAL A 135 6.91 -7.15 11.12
C VAL A 135 8.25 -7.07 11.86
N LEU A 136 9.07 -6.05 11.61
CA LEU A 136 10.33 -5.86 12.31
C LEU A 136 10.13 -5.61 13.80
N GLN A 137 9.12 -4.83 14.19
CA GLN A 137 8.76 -4.63 15.61
C GLN A 137 8.32 -5.94 16.27
N ALA A 138 7.54 -6.78 15.56
CA ALA A 138 7.19 -8.13 16.04
C ALA A 138 8.41 -9.06 16.17
N MET A 139 9.45 -8.86 15.36
CA MET A 139 10.75 -9.53 15.51
C MET A 139 11.58 -8.97 16.68
N GLY A 140 11.08 -7.98 17.43
CA GLY A 140 11.78 -7.36 18.57
C GLY A 140 12.68 -6.19 18.20
N ALA A 141 12.54 -5.63 16.99
CA ALA A 141 13.32 -4.47 16.57
C ALA A 141 13.00 -3.22 17.41
N ASP A 142 14.04 -2.51 17.84
CA ASP A 142 13.92 -1.19 18.50
C ASP A 142 13.66 -0.11 17.44
N ILE A 143 12.40 0.03 17.05
CA ILE A 143 11.90 1.04 16.12
C ILE A 143 10.85 1.87 16.82
N THR A 144 11.14 3.15 17.01
CA THR A 144 10.20 4.13 17.55
C THR A 144 9.64 4.99 16.41
N ILE A 145 8.31 5.02 16.29
CA ILE A 145 7.58 5.91 15.38
C ILE A 145 7.30 7.21 16.16
N ALA A 146 7.74 8.33 15.64
CA ALA A 146 7.61 9.64 16.28
C ALA A 146 7.14 10.71 15.30
N ASN A 147 6.64 11.82 15.82
CA ASN A 147 6.23 12.98 15.02
C ASN A 147 5.24 12.61 13.89
N GLU A 148 4.27 11.75 14.19
CA GLU A 148 3.24 11.38 13.24
C GLU A 148 2.42 12.60 12.83
N ARG A 149 2.21 12.77 11.53
CA ARG A 149 1.51 13.90 10.94
C ARG A 149 0.97 13.57 9.56
N MET A 150 0.06 14.41 9.07
CA MET A 150 -0.44 14.32 7.70
C MET A 150 0.34 15.30 6.81
N VAL A 151 0.81 14.82 5.66
CA VAL A 151 1.50 15.64 4.65
C VAL A 151 0.93 15.32 3.28
N GLY A 152 0.25 16.27 2.65
CA GLY A 152 -0.37 16.07 1.34
C GLY A 152 -1.41 14.93 1.30
N GLY A 153 -2.13 14.70 2.40
CA GLY A 153 -3.11 13.61 2.53
C GLY A 153 -2.51 12.26 2.93
N GLU A 154 -1.18 12.14 3.04
CA GLU A 154 -0.48 10.92 3.44
C GLU A 154 0.00 10.98 4.89
N PRO A 155 -0.15 9.90 5.67
CA PRO A 155 0.43 9.80 7.00
C PRO A 155 1.95 9.63 6.89
N VAL A 156 2.68 10.41 7.63
CA VAL A 156 4.15 10.36 7.71
C VAL A 156 4.62 10.39 9.15
N ALA A 157 5.79 9.81 9.40
CA ALA A 157 6.45 9.85 10.70
C ALA A 157 7.98 9.96 10.56
N ASP A 158 8.62 10.18 11.67
CA ASP A 158 10.05 10.01 11.81
C ASP A 158 10.30 8.67 12.51
N LEU A 159 11.21 7.86 11.95
CA LEU A 159 11.53 6.52 12.44
C LEU A 159 12.90 6.57 13.14
N ALA A 160 12.92 6.34 14.46
CA ALA A 160 14.15 6.16 15.20
C ALA A 160 14.42 4.67 15.36
N VAL A 161 15.57 4.20 14.88
CA VAL A 161 15.96 2.79 14.82
C VAL A 161 17.27 2.59 15.57
N ARG A 162 17.34 1.55 16.41
CA ARG A 162 18.56 1.17 17.12
C ARG A 162 18.87 -0.29 16.93
N HIS A 163 20.17 -0.60 16.93
CA HIS A 163 20.63 -1.99 16.93
C HIS A 163 20.03 -2.77 18.10
N GLY A 164 19.56 -3.99 17.82
CA GLY A 164 19.03 -4.91 18.82
C GLY A 164 18.96 -6.34 18.32
N ALA A 165 18.77 -7.27 19.24
CA ALA A 165 18.61 -8.67 18.89
C ALA A 165 17.23 -8.91 18.26
N LEU A 166 17.23 -9.49 17.05
CA LEU A 166 16.00 -9.88 16.36
C LEU A 166 15.65 -11.35 16.67
N GLN A 167 14.35 -11.63 16.73
CA GLN A 167 13.79 -12.99 16.89
C GLN A 167 13.06 -13.40 15.62
N GLY A 168 13.20 -14.69 15.27
CA GLY A 168 12.43 -15.26 14.17
C GLY A 168 10.94 -15.37 14.53
N ILE A 169 10.07 -15.10 13.56
CA ILE A 169 8.61 -15.16 13.71
C ILE A 169 7.97 -15.83 12.49
N ASP A 170 6.73 -16.27 12.66
CA ASP A 170 5.85 -16.57 11.53
C ASP A 170 5.20 -15.26 11.06
N VAL A 171 5.60 -14.79 9.85
CA VAL A 171 5.06 -13.55 9.26
C VAL A 171 3.64 -13.80 8.80
N PRO A 172 2.65 -12.98 9.24
CA PRO A 172 1.27 -13.10 8.81
C PRO A 172 1.15 -12.92 7.29
N PRO A 173 0.59 -13.89 6.54
CA PRO A 173 0.54 -13.82 5.08
C PRO A 173 -0.32 -12.65 4.56
N GLU A 174 -1.30 -12.20 5.33
CA GLU A 174 -2.17 -11.06 5.03
C GLU A 174 -1.41 -9.72 4.97
N LEU A 175 -0.20 -9.64 5.52
CA LEU A 175 0.66 -8.46 5.43
C LEU A 175 1.44 -8.39 4.11
N ALA A 176 1.52 -9.48 3.34
CA ALA A 176 2.31 -9.54 2.12
C ALA A 176 1.98 -8.40 1.13
N PRO A 177 0.70 -8.04 0.85
CA PRO A 177 0.39 -6.94 -0.06
C PRO A 177 0.95 -5.58 0.39
N SER A 178 1.06 -5.35 1.71
CA SER A 178 1.53 -4.08 2.29
C SER A 178 3.05 -3.95 2.36
N MET A 179 3.78 -5.00 1.99
CA MET A 179 5.25 -5.04 2.09
C MET A 179 5.91 -5.94 1.03
N ILE A 180 5.25 -6.13 -0.10
CA ILE A 180 5.73 -7.06 -1.14
C ILE A 180 7.13 -6.69 -1.66
N ASP A 181 7.42 -5.41 -1.79
CA ASP A 181 8.69 -4.89 -2.28
C ASP A 181 9.81 -5.03 -1.22
N GLU A 182 9.45 -5.21 0.05
CA GLU A 182 10.35 -5.25 1.20
C GLU A 182 10.77 -6.67 1.62
N PHE A 183 10.22 -7.73 1.02
CA PHE A 183 10.62 -9.10 1.35
C PHE A 183 12.12 -9.35 1.17
N PRO A 184 12.80 -8.85 0.13
CA PRO A 184 14.24 -9.05 -0.01
C PRO A 184 15.05 -8.53 1.18
N ILE A 185 14.68 -7.35 1.72
CA ILE A 185 15.38 -6.79 2.88
C ILE A 185 14.93 -7.45 4.19
N LEU A 186 13.70 -7.95 4.26
CA LEU A 186 13.24 -8.77 5.39
C LEU A 186 14.01 -10.10 5.46
N PHE A 187 14.38 -10.72 4.33
CA PHE A 187 15.25 -11.90 4.32
C PHE A 187 16.61 -11.62 4.97
N VAL A 188 17.16 -10.42 4.76
CA VAL A 188 18.39 -10.00 5.42
C VAL A 188 18.17 -9.90 6.94
N ALA A 189 17.12 -9.23 7.41
CA ALA A 189 16.80 -9.15 8.83
C ALA A 189 16.61 -10.54 9.45
N ALA A 190 15.90 -11.44 8.76
CA ALA A 190 15.68 -12.81 9.19
C ALA A 190 16.99 -13.63 9.30
N ALA A 191 17.98 -13.38 8.43
CA ALA A 191 19.29 -14.05 8.49
C ALA A 191 20.10 -13.65 9.75
N PHE A 192 19.83 -12.48 10.34
CA PHE A 192 20.44 -12.02 11.59
C PHE A 192 19.57 -12.33 12.83
N ALA A 193 18.34 -12.79 12.65
CA ALA A 193 17.44 -13.11 13.75
C ALA A 193 17.80 -14.44 14.42
N GLN A 194 17.51 -14.56 15.71
CA GLN A 194 17.60 -15.81 16.43
C GLN A 194 16.35 -16.65 16.17
N GLY A 195 16.53 -17.94 15.92
CA GLY A 195 15.44 -18.85 15.64
C GLY A 195 15.03 -18.87 14.17
N ARG A 196 13.78 -19.29 13.89
CA ARG A 196 13.28 -19.50 12.55
C ARG A 196 12.27 -18.41 12.18
N THR A 197 12.45 -17.80 11.03
CA THR A 197 11.44 -16.92 10.39
C THR A 197 10.76 -17.69 9.26
N VAL A 198 9.43 -17.60 9.20
CA VAL A 198 8.62 -18.23 8.15
C VAL A 198 7.83 -17.14 7.43
N MET A 199 7.87 -17.15 6.12
CA MET A 199 7.17 -16.24 5.24
C MET A 199 6.31 -17.05 4.28
N ARG A 200 5.02 -16.76 4.20
CA ARG A 200 4.04 -17.42 3.32
C ARG A 200 3.27 -16.38 2.52
N GLY A 201 2.54 -16.82 1.48
CA GLY A 201 1.73 -15.92 0.67
C GLY A 201 2.57 -15.09 -0.33
N LEU A 202 3.63 -15.68 -0.88
CA LEU A 202 4.53 -15.07 -1.85
C LEU A 202 4.42 -15.70 -3.25
N GLU A 203 3.36 -16.48 -3.49
CA GLU A 203 3.11 -17.14 -4.77
C GLU A 203 2.63 -16.17 -5.88
#